data_2c94a8265e747fb1eb153ce7893215fc
#
_entry.id   2c94a8265e747fb1eb153ce7893215fc
#
_cell.length_a   1.000
_cell.length_b   1.000
_cell.length_c   1.000
_cell.angle_alpha   90.00
_cell.angle_beta   90.00
_cell.angle_gamma   90.00
#
_symmetry.space_group_name_H-M   'P 1'
#
loop_
_entity.id
_entity.type
_entity.pdbx_description
1 polymer ?
#
loop_
_entity_poly.entity_id
_entity_poly.type
_entity_poly.pdbx_seq_one_letter_code
_entity_poly.pdbx_strand_id
1 'polypeptide(L)' 'MSIPTEFFHWWIIDERTGERRLTNYKLSRADAERAFPGAEPDLQTREVRDLPKPDRLPANSRP' A
#
# COMPACT_ATOMS: atom_id res chain seq x y z
N MET A 1 0.67 4.65 20.68
CA MET A 1 1.58 3.73 20.12
C MET A 1 1.42 3.67 18.65
N SER A 2 2.48 3.45 17.91
CA SER A 2 2.42 3.42 16.47
C SER A 2 2.97 2.11 15.96
N ILE A 3 2.62 1.76 14.72
CA ILE A 3 3.07 0.54 14.10
C ILE A 3 3.91 0.93 12.89
N PRO A 4 5.17 0.51 12.83
CA PRO A 4 5.97 0.80 11.65
C PRO A 4 5.42 0.03 10.46
N THR A 5 5.11 0.71 9.41
CA THR A 5 4.52 0.10 8.22
C THR A 5 5.35 0.47 7.00
N GLU A 6 5.65 -0.52 6.20
CA GLU A 6 6.43 -0.30 4.99
C GLU A 6 5.53 0.02 3.83
N PHE A 7 5.92 1.03 3.07
CA PHE A 7 5.21 1.42 1.87
C PHE A 7 6.17 1.37 0.70
N PHE A 8 5.66 0.97 -0.45
CA PHE A 8 6.46 0.85 -1.67
C PHE A 8 5.64 1.33 -2.83
N HIS A 9 6.32 1.71 -3.90
CA HIS A 9 5.68 1.73 -5.21
C HIS A 9 5.62 0.28 -5.67
N TRP A 10 4.63 -0.05 -6.44
CA TRP A 10 4.38 -1.43 -6.82
C TRP A 10 4.36 -1.58 -8.33
N TRP A 11 4.93 -2.68 -8.80
CA TRP A 11 4.91 -3.00 -10.21
C TRP A 11 3.61 -3.74 -10.49
N ILE A 12 2.81 -3.17 -11.37
CA ILE A 12 1.52 -3.75 -11.72
C ILE A 12 1.50 -3.93 -13.23
N ILE A 13 0.56 -4.76 -13.70
CA ILE A 13 0.40 -5.01 -15.11
C ILE A 13 -0.82 -4.24 -15.57
N ASP A 14 -0.62 -3.41 -16.60
CA ASP A 14 -1.74 -2.68 -17.18
C ASP A 14 -2.51 -3.66 -18.05
N GLU A 15 -3.76 -3.91 -17.68
CA GLU A 15 -4.55 -4.90 -18.39
C GLU A 15 -4.84 -4.52 -19.82
N ARG A 16 -4.80 -3.24 -20.11
CA ARG A 16 -5.12 -2.80 -21.45
C ARG A 16 -3.97 -3.01 -22.42
N THR A 17 -2.75 -2.84 -21.96
CA THR A 17 -1.58 -2.94 -22.83
C THR A 17 -0.70 -4.11 -22.49
N GLY A 18 -0.88 -4.70 -21.31
CA GLY A 18 -0.03 -5.79 -20.86
C GLY A 18 1.34 -5.34 -20.38
N GLU A 19 1.54 -4.05 -20.24
CA GLU A 19 2.84 -3.53 -19.84
C GLU A 19 2.95 -3.40 -18.35
N ARG A 20 4.16 -3.54 -17.85
CA ARG A 20 4.41 -3.33 -16.43
C ARG A 20 4.50 -1.85 -16.16
N ARG A 21 3.87 -1.42 -15.07
CA ARG A 21 3.90 -0.03 -14.68
C ARG A 21 4.16 0.07 -13.21
N LEU A 22 4.81 1.14 -12.81
CA LEU A 22 5.03 1.42 -11.41
C LEU A 22 3.93 2.36 -10.95
N THR A 23 3.36 2.10 -9.77
CA THR A 23 2.28 2.96 -9.28
C THR A 23 2.82 4.36 -9.00
N ASN A 24 1.98 5.37 -9.14
CA ASN A 24 2.36 6.74 -8.87
C ASN A 24 2.35 7.03 -7.40
N TYR A 25 1.85 6.15 -6.59
CA TYR A 25 1.73 6.33 -5.15
C TYR A 25 2.22 5.10 -4.45
N LYS A 26 2.56 5.23 -3.18
CA LYS A 26 3.07 4.10 -2.42
C LYS A 26 1.95 3.44 -1.67
N LEU A 27 2.02 2.13 -1.56
CA LEU A 27 1.02 1.33 -0.86
C LEU A 27 1.70 0.39 0.11
N SER A 28 1.03 0.10 1.20
CA SER A 28 1.51 -0.96 2.09
C SER A 28 1.25 -2.30 1.42
N ARG A 29 1.86 -3.37 1.96
CA ARG A 29 1.66 -4.68 1.40
C ARG A 29 0.20 -5.08 1.44
N ALA A 30 -0.47 -4.81 2.53
CA ALA A 30 -1.88 -5.18 2.67
C ALA A 30 -2.74 -4.47 1.64
N ASP A 31 -2.48 -3.18 1.45
CA ASP A 31 -3.25 -2.41 0.49
C ASP A 31 -2.97 -2.86 -0.94
N ALA A 32 -1.71 -3.14 -1.24
CA ALA A 32 -1.35 -3.59 -2.57
C ALA A 32 -1.95 -4.95 -2.88
N GLU A 33 -1.96 -5.83 -1.90
CA GLU A 33 -2.53 -7.14 -2.12
C GLU A 33 -4.01 -7.06 -2.41
N ARG A 34 -4.67 -6.10 -1.77
CA ARG A 34 -6.08 -5.92 -1.98
C ARG A 34 -6.39 -5.26 -3.32
N ALA A 35 -5.62 -4.25 -3.68
CA ALA A 35 -5.88 -3.49 -4.88
C ALA A 35 -5.31 -4.15 -6.14
N PHE A 36 -4.12 -4.73 -6.02
CA PHE A 36 -3.41 -5.30 -7.15
C PHE A 36 -2.83 -6.65 -6.77
N PRO A 37 -3.66 -7.69 -6.70
CA PRO A 37 -3.14 -9.02 -6.32
C PRO A 37 -2.05 -9.46 -7.28
N GLY A 38 -0.96 -9.93 -6.74
CA GLY A 38 0.16 -10.36 -7.57
C GLY A 38 1.16 -9.29 -7.92
N ALA A 39 0.95 -8.06 -7.48
CA ALA A 39 1.89 -6.99 -7.74
C ALA A 39 3.19 -7.23 -6.97
N GLU A 40 4.27 -6.68 -7.47
CA GLU A 40 5.58 -6.83 -6.84
C GLU A 40 6.05 -5.49 -6.29
N PRO A 41 6.59 -5.47 -5.08
CA PRO A 41 7.05 -4.20 -4.53
C PRO A 41 8.38 -3.78 -5.13
N ASP A 42 8.55 -2.50 -5.33
CA ASP A 42 9.82 -1.95 -5.76
C ASP A 42 10.61 -1.63 -4.48
N LEU A 43 11.52 -2.50 -4.14
CA LEU A 43 12.25 -2.38 -2.88
C LEU A 43 13.11 -1.13 -2.81
N GLN A 44 13.42 -0.54 -3.93
CA GLN A 44 14.21 0.68 -3.93
C GLN A 44 13.40 1.88 -3.46
N THR A 45 12.09 1.77 -3.46
CA THR A 45 11.23 2.86 -3.03
C THR A 45 10.67 2.65 -1.64
N ARG A 46 11.23 1.70 -0.90
CA ARG A 46 10.75 1.39 0.43
C ARG A 46 10.75 2.61 1.34
N GLU A 47 9.66 2.82 2.01
CA GLU A 47 9.54 3.91 2.95
C GLU A 47 8.83 3.36 4.18
N VAL A 48 9.34 3.64 5.37
CA VAL A 48 8.72 3.17 6.60
C VAL A 48 8.06 4.37 7.27
N ARG A 49 6.80 4.23 7.58
CA ARG A 49 6.06 5.26 8.29
C ARG A 49 5.43 4.65 9.53
N ASP A 50 5.40 5.43 10.59
CA ASP A 50 4.73 5.00 11.80
C ASP A 50 3.29 5.43 11.72
N LEU A 51 2.40 4.46 11.72
CA LEU A 51 0.97 4.72 11.66
C LEU A 51 0.38 4.55 13.03
N PRO A 52 -0.63 5.33 13.39
CA PRO A 52 -1.27 5.16 14.68
C PRO A 52 -1.96 3.81 14.73
N LYS A 53 -1.84 3.17 15.86
CA LYS A 53 -2.46 1.89 16.03
C LYS A 53 -3.96 2.06 16.20
N PRO A 54 -4.76 1.40 15.37
CA PRO A 54 -6.17 1.58 15.47
C PRO A 54 -6.71 0.78 16.60
N ASP A 55 -6.92 1.34 17.75
CA ASP A 55 -7.36 0.67 18.83
C ASP A 55 -8.78 0.40 18.74
N ARG A 56 -9.58 1.24 18.23
CA ARG A 56 -10.91 1.04 18.08
C ARG A 56 -11.42 1.93 17.15
N LEU A 57 -12.52 1.71 16.59
CA LEU A 57 -12.97 2.59 15.73
C LEU A 57 -13.60 3.61 16.24
N PRO A 58 -13.36 4.62 15.88
CA PRO A 58 -13.92 5.78 16.31
C PRO A 58 -15.14 5.76 15.63
N ALA A 59 -15.70 5.40 15.92
CA ALA A 59 -16.79 5.41 15.39
C ALA A 59 -17.16 6.43 14.55
N ASN A 60 -16.47 6.52 14.63
CA ASN A 60 -16.62 7.14 14.26
C ASN A 60 -17.02 7.32 13.63
N SER A 61 -16.95 7.25 13.57
CA SER A 61 -17.15 7.40 13.22
C SER A 61 -17.80 7.85 12.66
N ARG A 62 -18.24 8.22 12.66
CA ARG A 62 -18.81 8.78 12.27
C ARG A 62 -19.46 9.11 12.03
N PRO A 63 -19.68 9.43 11.71
CA PRO A 63 -20.31 10.02 11.62
C PRO A 63 -20.89 10.18 11.50
#